data_daae933ebdc75dacb7b709a50c2d3703
#
_entry.id   daae933ebdc75dacb7b709a50c2d3703
#
_cell.length_a   1.000
_cell.length_b   1.000
_cell.length_c   1.000
_cell.angle_alpha   90.00
_cell.angle_beta   90.00
_cell.angle_gamma   90.00
#
_symmetry.space_group_name_H-M   'P 1'
#
loop_
_entity.id
_entity.type
_entity.pdbx_description
1 polymer ?
#
loop_
_entity_poly.entity_id
_entity_poly.type
_entity_poly.pdbx_seq_one_letter_code
_entity_poly.pdbx_strand_id
1 'polypeptide(L)'
;MLSPIVRKNWQKLVAAILGCVVLSALLEYHTVVSLERPSWLRLENDPPPFSEGGERPSVLDMALDGSWKEVNRTEFNRPYHERLQSCKSSASPCTENSGKLVILALDHFKAVLKGSTQGEDLWCDSFMDSLHALGYSMLIPNNRMELYSMWREYHEHVQLIVWNQGEAMDCLFNISCVQANPDAPLFAPNATHLNIPLWKIFSMHFWNNPKHPLGSPFTLSPEDYSMWTPRSDGHDNYYLGYSLERTCTKVPFVPHNSRPRQAYVFAKGLKLFVTDKYILEHKDDNDSIERIKKDEFYKNLSAEANITFVGKMKHDAPGILEAPPPGITILDSITNRTTFQTALARSRVVMGIGNPPLSPTPWEALCMGVPFINPIRSWDHKHPEDRSRWVAQQDAILYLGLDEPYVYHVKIGDRIGLEAAIRKAMDTPIDRYILPHMRMSALIERTRRLVETDWRPEARKQLPTIAHGPS
;
A
#
# COMPACT_ATOMS: atom_id res chain seq x y z
N MET A 1 4.19 70.70 -8.58
CA MET A 1 4.24 70.30 -7.15
C MET A 1 2.79 70.11 -6.68
N LEU A 2 2.38 68.93 -6.34
CA LEU A 2 1.03 68.65 -5.82
C LEU A 2 0.96 69.11 -4.35
N SER A 3 -0.18 69.70 -3.96
CA SER A 3 -0.37 70.27 -2.61
C SER A 3 -0.29 69.14 -1.56
N PRO A 4 0.14 69.39 -0.32
CA PRO A 4 0.26 68.38 0.75
C PRO A 4 -1.01 67.60 1.03
N ILE A 5 -2.18 68.21 0.80
CA ILE A 5 -3.49 67.59 0.97
C ILE A 5 -3.73 66.53 -0.09
N VAL A 6 -3.36 66.77 -1.35
CA VAL A 6 -3.50 65.82 -2.47
C VAL A 6 -2.58 64.62 -2.27
N ARG A 7 -1.36 64.86 -1.76
CA ARG A 7 -0.38 63.79 -1.48
C ARG A 7 -0.86 62.84 -0.37
N LYS A 8 -1.48 63.39 0.68
CA LYS A 8 -2.01 62.61 1.81
C LYS A 8 -3.23 61.75 1.43
N ASN A 9 -4.08 62.29 0.54
CA ASN A 9 -5.24 61.51 0.03
C ASN A 9 -4.79 60.45 -0.98
N TRP A 10 -3.77 60.71 -1.79
CA TRP A 10 -3.18 59.71 -2.69
C TRP A 10 -2.54 58.52 -1.93
N GLN A 11 -1.83 58.79 -0.83
CA GLN A 11 -1.27 57.74 0.01
C GLN A 11 -2.34 56.86 0.66
N LYS A 12 -3.46 57.48 1.09
CA LYS A 12 -4.60 56.70 1.62
C LYS A 12 -5.29 55.84 0.55
N LEU A 13 -5.42 56.35 -0.67
CA LEU A 13 -6.00 55.63 -1.79
C LEU A 13 -5.12 54.43 -2.22
N VAL A 14 -3.80 54.66 -2.30
CA VAL A 14 -2.84 53.57 -2.61
C VAL A 14 -2.81 52.52 -1.52
N ALA A 15 -2.88 52.91 -0.24
CA ALA A 15 -2.94 51.97 0.86
C ALA A 15 -4.27 51.13 0.85
N ALA A 16 -5.39 51.76 0.49
CA ALA A 16 -6.66 51.07 0.35
C ALA A 16 -6.67 50.09 -0.82
N ILE A 17 -6.10 50.48 -1.97
CA ILE A 17 -5.99 49.61 -3.14
C ILE A 17 -5.05 48.42 -2.85
N LEU A 18 -3.91 48.66 -2.21
CA LEU A 18 -2.99 47.58 -1.78
C LEU A 18 -3.64 46.66 -0.76
N GLY A 19 -4.42 47.19 0.17
CA GLY A 19 -5.20 46.39 1.14
C GLY A 19 -6.25 45.50 0.45
N CYS A 20 -6.97 46.02 -0.54
CA CYS A 20 -7.93 45.21 -1.33
C CYS A 20 -7.26 44.14 -2.19
N VAL A 21 -6.09 44.45 -2.79
CA VAL A 21 -5.35 43.44 -3.59
C VAL A 21 -4.77 42.35 -2.70
N VAL A 22 -4.28 42.69 -1.50
CA VAL A 22 -3.81 41.69 -0.54
C VAL A 22 -4.97 40.87 0.01
N LEU A 23 -6.14 41.46 0.26
CA LEU A 23 -7.33 40.72 0.72
C LEU A 23 -7.88 39.80 -0.37
N SER A 24 -7.94 40.25 -1.63
CA SER A 24 -8.34 39.39 -2.74
C SER A 24 -7.33 38.26 -2.99
N ALA A 25 -6.03 38.53 -2.91
CA ALA A 25 -4.99 37.50 -3.02
C ALA A 25 -5.03 36.52 -1.85
N LEU A 26 -5.38 36.95 -0.63
CA LEU A 26 -5.59 36.06 0.52
C LEU A 26 -6.89 35.27 0.39
N LEU A 27 -7.95 35.85 -0.17
CA LEU A 27 -9.20 35.14 -0.45
C LEU A 27 -9.03 34.14 -1.60
N GLU A 28 -8.32 34.47 -2.65
CA GLU A 28 -7.95 33.53 -3.71
C GLU A 28 -6.99 32.46 -3.19
N TYR A 29 -6.03 32.80 -2.34
CA TYR A 29 -5.15 31.83 -1.68
C TYR A 29 -5.94 30.89 -0.76
N HIS A 30 -6.92 31.38 0.01
CA HIS A 30 -7.82 30.53 0.81
C HIS A 30 -8.78 29.68 -0.04
N THR A 31 -9.19 30.14 -1.23
CA THR A 31 -10.02 29.35 -2.14
C THR A 31 -9.21 28.35 -2.95
N VAL A 32 -7.93 28.60 -3.22
CA VAL A 32 -7.03 27.66 -3.91
C VAL A 32 -6.43 26.64 -2.93
N VAL A 33 -6.34 26.96 -1.62
CA VAL A 33 -5.87 26.01 -0.57
C VAL A 33 -7.02 25.17 0.01
N SER A 34 -8.27 25.51 -0.23
CA SER A 34 -9.34 24.51 -0.19
C SER A 34 -9.27 23.63 -1.44
N LEU A 35 -8.17 22.92 -1.62
CA LEU A 35 -8.14 21.70 -2.41
C LEU A 35 -9.32 20.86 -1.89
N GLU A 36 -10.40 20.82 -2.67
CA GLU A 36 -11.49 19.88 -2.40
C GLU A 36 -10.83 18.52 -2.24
N ARG A 37 -10.86 18.01 -1.00
CA ARG A 37 -10.46 16.62 -0.77
C ARG A 37 -11.23 15.80 -1.79
N PRO A 38 -10.58 14.93 -2.56
CA PRO A 38 -11.28 14.05 -3.49
C PRO A 38 -12.50 13.47 -2.80
N SER A 39 -13.63 13.37 -3.48
CA SER A 39 -14.92 12.98 -2.89
C SER A 39 -14.86 11.67 -2.08
N TRP A 40 -13.87 10.83 -2.35
CA TRP A 40 -13.59 9.60 -1.62
C TRP A 40 -12.82 9.80 -0.29
N LEU A 41 -12.30 11.01 -0.03
CA LEU A 41 -11.67 11.42 1.24
C LEU A 41 -12.65 12.17 2.18
N ARG A 42 -13.88 12.40 1.78
CA ARG A 42 -14.91 12.89 2.70
C ARG A 42 -15.22 11.76 3.68
N LEU A 43 -14.83 11.95 4.91
CA LEU A 43 -15.36 11.23 6.07
C LEU A 43 -16.85 11.67 6.24
N GLU A 44 -17.73 11.16 5.39
CA GLU A 44 -19.14 11.13 5.74
C GLU A 44 -19.26 10.19 6.94
N ASN A 45 -19.99 10.65 7.96
CA ASN A 45 -20.23 9.97 9.21
C ASN A 45 -20.27 8.45 9.03
N ASP A 46 -19.25 7.78 9.56
CA ASP A 46 -19.18 6.33 9.54
C ASP A 46 -20.49 5.76 10.11
N PRO A 47 -21.07 4.74 9.47
CA PRO A 47 -22.14 3.99 10.10
C PRO A 47 -21.62 3.45 11.43
N PRO A 48 -22.49 3.33 12.44
CA PRO A 48 -22.12 2.88 13.77
C PRO A 48 -21.41 1.53 13.71
N PRO A 49 -20.54 1.23 14.69
CA PRO A 49 -19.80 -0.03 14.72
C PRO A 49 -20.76 -1.20 14.66
N PHE A 50 -20.36 -2.23 13.93
CA PHE A 50 -21.09 -3.47 13.66
C PHE A 50 -22.06 -3.87 14.77
N SER A 51 -23.36 -3.84 14.47
CA SER A 51 -24.35 -4.51 15.30
C SER A 51 -24.27 -6.01 15.03
N GLU A 52 -24.16 -6.80 16.09
CA GLU A 52 -24.32 -8.26 16.09
C GLU A 52 -25.77 -8.64 15.74
N GLY A 53 -26.16 -8.45 14.50
CA GLY A 53 -27.46 -8.87 13.97
C GLY A 53 -27.21 -9.80 12.79
N GLY A 54 -27.58 -11.07 12.93
CA GLY A 54 -27.36 -12.12 11.92
C GLY A 54 -28.13 -11.84 10.62
N GLU A 55 -27.50 -11.08 9.72
CA GLU A 55 -27.93 -10.99 8.33
C GLU A 55 -27.24 -12.09 7.50
N ARG A 56 -27.94 -12.60 6.49
CA ARG A 56 -27.38 -13.57 5.55
C ARG A 56 -26.09 -13.01 4.96
N PRO A 57 -25.00 -13.83 4.84
CA PRO A 57 -23.75 -13.36 4.26
C PRO A 57 -24.03 -12.72 2.90
N SER A 58 -23.54 -11.53 2.68
CA SER A 58 -23.63 -10.83 1.40
C SER A 58 -22.84 -11.60 0.36
N VAL A 59 -23.09 -11.35 -0.93
CA VAL A 59 -22.26 -11.90 -2.02
C VAL A 59 -20.77 -11.56 -1.79
N LEU A 60 -20.50 -10.46 -1.11
CA LEU A 60 -19.18 -10.03 -0.68
C LEU A 60 -18.57 -10.98 0.37
N ASP A 61 -19.37 -11.43 1.34
CA ASP A 61 -18.90 -12.36 2.39
C ASP A 61 -18.58 -13.75 1.82
N MET A 62 -19.30 -14.21 0.81
CA MET A 62 -19.03 -15.46 0.11
C MET A 62 -17.76 -15.38 -0.74
N ALA A 63 -17.48 -14.22 -1.36
CA ALA A 63 -16.23 -13.95 -2.09
C ALA A 63 -15.01 -13.86 -1.16
N LEU A 64 -15.23 -13.52 0.10
CA LEU A 64 -14.18 -13.34 1.11
C LEU A 64 -13.70 -14.67 1.76
N ASP A 65 -14.23 -15.80 1.37
CA ASP A 65 -13.86 -17.09 2.02
C ASP A 65 -12.45 -17.60 1.65
N GLY A 66 -11.84 -17.03 0.60
CA GLY A 66 -10.44 -17.28 0.25
C GLY A 66 -10.10 -18.76 0.12
N SER A 67 -11.00 -19.53 -0.48
CA SER A 67 -10.93 -20.98 -0.59
C SER A 67 -9.78 -21.52 -1.46
N TRP A 68 -9.01 -20.64 -2.13
CA TRP A 68 -7.88 -21.06 -2.98
C TRP A 68 -6.53 -21.11 -2.28
N LYS A 69 -6.44 -20.77 -1.00
CA LYS A 69 -5.19 -20.89 -0.24
C LYS A 69 -4.86 -22.38 -0.05
N GLU A 70 -3.59 -22.71 -0.28
CA GLU A 70 -3.08 -24.08 -0.29
C GLU A 70 -3.57 -24.92 -1.46
N VAL A 71 -4.21 -24.32 -2.46
CA VAL A 71 -4.62 -25.00 -3.68
C VAL A 71 -3.44 -25.06 -4.65
N ASN A 72 -3.22 -26.20 -5.25
CA ASN A 72 -2.26 -26.35 -6.33
C ASN A 72 -2.67 -25.45 -7.51
N ARG A 73 -1.69 -24.78 -8.15
CA ARG A 73 -1.91 -23.86 -9.27
C ARG A 73 -2.76 -24.48 -10.41
N THR A 74 -2.55 -25.74 -10.73
CA THR A 74 -3.33 -26.44 -11.76
C THR A 74 -4.80 -26.59 -11.36
N GLU A 75 -5.05 -26.88 -10.09
CA GLU A 75 -6.40 -26.94 -9.53
C GLU A 75 -7.05 -25.56 -9.46
N PHE A 76 -6.27 -24.53 -9.13
CA PHE A 76 -6.74 -23.14 -9.18
C PHE A 76 -7.17 -22.74 -10.59
N ASN A 77 -6.36 -23.02 -11.61
CA ASN A 77 -6.63 -22.63 -13.00
C ASN A 77 -7.80 -23.42 -13.64
N ARG A 78 -8.02 -24.68 -13.23
CA ARG A 78 -8.97 -25.60 -13.86
C ARG A 78 -10.38 -25.02 -14.05
N PRO A 79 -11.07 -24.50 -13.02
CA PRO A 79 -12.43 -23.98 -13.19
C PRO A 79 -12.50 -22.78 -14.13
N TYR A 80 -11.45 -21.99 -14.21
CA TYR A 80 -11.38 -20.86 -15.15
C TYR A 80 -11.13 -21.32 -16.58
N HIS A 81 -10.31 -22.33 -16.80
CA HIS A 81 -10.16 -22.96 -18.11
C HIS A 81 -11.48 -23.55 -18.60
N GLU A 82 -12.17 -24.35 -17.77
CA GLU A 82 -13.47 -24.93 -18.10
C GLU A 82 -14.50 -23.86 -18.46
N ARG A 83 -14.56 -22.78 -17.68
CA ARG A 83 -15.43 -21.63 -17.91
C ARG A 83 -15.12 -20.94 -19.25
N LEU A 84 -13.86 -20.62 -19.53
CA LEU A 84 -13.45 -19.97 -20.76
C LEU A 84 -13.68 -20.84 -22.00
N GLN A 85 -13.47 -22.16 -21.89
CA GLN A 85 -13.80 -23.12 -22.96
C GLN A 85 -15.31 -23.17 -23.23
N SER A 86 -16.13 -23.16 -22.17
CA SER A 86 -17.59 -23.08 -22.30
C SER A 86 -18.03 -21.79 -23.01
N CYS A 87 -17.36 -20.66 -22.70
CA CYS A 87 -17.61 -19.39 -23.37
C CYS A 87 -17.34 -19.44 -24.87
N LYS A 88 -16.29 -20.15 -25.30
CA LYS A 88 -15.94 -20.29 -26.73
C LYS A 88 -16.93 -21.17 -27.49
N SER A 89 -17.50 -22.17 -26.84
CA SER A 89 -18.35 -23.16 -27.51
C SER A 89 -19.76 -22.69 -27.83
N SER A 90 -20.14 -21.45 -27.47
CA SER A 90 -21.49 -20.86 -27.63
C SER A 90 -22.64 -21.71 -27.03
N ALA A 91 -22.31 -22.78 -26.31
CA ALA A 91 -23.28 -23.70 -25.72
C ALA A 91 -23.91 -23.14 -24.42
N SER A 92 -23.27 -22.15 -23.82
CA SER A 92 -23.80 -21.45 -22.67
C SER A 92 -23.38 -19.98 -22.71
N PRO A 93 -24.32 -19.01 -22.56
CA PRO A 93 -23.94 -17.61 -22.55
C PRO A 93 -23.04 -17.35 -21.33
N CYS A 94 -21.84 -16.83 -21.58
CA CYS A 94 -21.02 -16.28 -20.50
C CYS A 94 -21.77 -15.17 -19.79
N THR A 95 -21.75 -15.18 -18.48
CA THR A 95 -22.14 -13.98 -17.75
C THR A 95 -21.17 -12.84 -18.12
N GLU A 96 -21.61 -11.60 -18.03
CA GLU A 96 -20.89 -10.43 -18.52
C GLU A 96 -19.40 -10.41 -18.16
N ASN A 97 -19.02 -10.86 -16.95
CA ASN A 97 -17.65 -10.84 -16.48
C ASN A 97 -16.93 -12.19 -16.55
N SER A 98 -17.65 -13.32 -16.60
CA SER A 98 -17.02 -14.64 -16.60
C SER A 98 -16.17 -14.93 -17.85
N GLY A 99 -16.51 -14.28 -18.98
CA GLY A 99 -15.73 -14.30 -20.21
C GLY A 99 -14.55 -13.34 -20.25
N LYS A 100 -14.39 -12.48 -19.25
CA LYS A 100 -13.24 -11.54 -19.13
C LYS A 100 -12.13 -12.21 -18.33
N LEU A 101 -10.95 -12.28 -18.90
CA LEU A 101 -9.79 -12.95 -18.30
C LEU A 101 -8.73 -11.95 -17.86
N VAL A 102 -8.21 -12.12 -16.67
CA VAL A 102 -6.99 -11.47 -16.16
C VAL A 102 -5.90 -12.53 -15.98
N ILE A 103 -4.77 -12.37 -16.67
CA ILE A 103 -3.61 -13.26 -16.50
C ILE A 103 -2.70 -12.68 -15.39
N LEU A 104 -2.48 -13.47 -14.35
CA LEU A 104 -1.74 -13.10 -13.14
C LEU A 104 -0.33 -13.72 -13.19
N ALA A 105 0.59 -13.07 -13.88
CA ALA A 105 1.92 -13.60 -14.22
C ALA A 105 3.04 -13.09 -13.29
N LEU A 106 2.69 -12.57 -12.10
CA LEU A 106 3.65 -12.19 -11.07
C LEU A 106 3.88 -13.35 -10.09
N ASP A 107 5.13 -13.55 -9.65
CA ASP A 107 5.48 -14.67 -8.76
C ASP A 107 4.75 -14.62 -7.40
N HIS A 108 4.38 -13.42 -6.95
CA HIS A 108 3.61 -13.23 -5.72
C HIS A 108 2.22 -13.91 -5.77
N PHE A 109 1.58 -14.01 -6.93
CA PHE A 109 0.31 -14.77 -7.05
C PHE A 109 0.52 -16.27 -6.80
N LYS A 110 1.64 -16.82 -7.27
CA LYS A 110 2.02 -18.22 -6.96
C LYS A 110 2.35 -18.41 -5.48
N ALA A 111 2.95 -17.39 -4.84
CA ALA A 111 3.23 -17.40 -3.41
C ALA A 111 1.95 -17.37 -2.57
N VAL A 112 0.92 -16.61 -3.01
CA VAL A 112 -0.42 -16.62 -2.38
C VAL A 112 -1.01 -18.03 -2.34
N LEU A 113 -0.97 -18.76 -3.47
CA LEU A 113 -1.49 -20.14 -3.52
C LEU A 113 -0.73 -21.09 -2.57
N LYS A 114 0.53 -20.80 -2.26
CA LYS A 114 1.34 -21.54 -1.28
C LYS A 114 1.11 -21.08 0.17
N GLY A 115 0.15 -20.20 0.40
CA GLY A 115 -0.16 -19.69 1.75
C GLY A 115 0.80 -18.62 2.26
N SER A 116 1.66 -18.05 1.42
CA SER A 116 2.54 -16.94 1.82
C SER A 116 1.74 -15.71 2.21
N THR A 117 2.28 -14.95 3.16
CA THR A 117 1.62 -13.80 3.78
C THR A 117 2.56 -12.59 3.94
N GLN A 118 3.55 -12.48 3.06
CA GLN A 118 4.40 -11.30 2.98
C GLN A 118 3.58 -10.08 2.49
N GLY A 119 4.11 -8.88 2.60
CA GLY A 119 3.36 -7.68 2.27
C GLY A 119 2.87 -7.67 0.82
N GLU A 120 3.73 -8.03 -0.10
CA GLU A 120 3.46 -8.12 -1.53
C GLU A 120 2.42 -9.23 -1.84
N ASP A 121 2.50 -10.35 -1.13
CA ASP A 121 1.58 -11.48 -1.31
C ASP A 121 0.17 -11.14 -0.80
N LEU A 122 0.06 -10.36 0.29
CA LEU A 122 -1.22 -9.85 0.78
C LEU A 122 -1.90 -8.91 -0.22
N TRP A 123 -1.12 -8.09 -0.88
CA TRP A 123 -1.61 -7.22 -1.93
C TRP A 123 -2.18 -8.05 -3.09
N CYS A 124 -1.39 -9.02 -3.57
CA CYS A 124 -1.83 -9.96 -4.61
C CYS A 124 -3.07 -10.77 -4.18
N ASP A 125 -3.11 -11.26 -2.94
CA ASP A 125 -4.25 -12.01 -2.39
C ASP A 125 -5.53 -11.18 -2.43
N SER A 126 -5.47 -9.93 -1.96
CA SER A 126 -6.66 -9.06 -1.97
C SER A 126 -7.09 -8.65 -3.40
N PHE A 127 -6.15 -8.54 -4.34
CA PHE A 127 -6.49 -8.31 -5.74
C PHE A 127 -7.19 -9.52 -6.37
N MET A 128 -6.72 -10.74 -6.09
CA MET A 128 -7.42 -11.98 -6.50
C MET A 128 -8.83 -12.05 -5.91
N ASP A 129 -8.99 -11.69 -4.64
CA ASP A 129 -10.31 -11.59 -3.99
C ASP A 129 -11.25 -10.63 -4.73
N SER A 130 -10.73 -9.47 -5.12
CA SER A 130 -11.54 -8.46 -5.83
C SER A 130 -11.93 -8.89 -7.24
N LEU A 131 -11.03 -9.56 -7.97
CA LEU A 131 -11.34 -10.14 -9.28
C LEU A 131 -12.40 -11.24 -9.18
N HIS A 132 -12.28 -12.10 -8.15
CA HIS A 132 -13.23 -13.15 -7.87
C HIS A 132 -14.62 -12.58 -7.54
N ALA A 133 -14.69 -11.57 -6.66
CA ALA A 133 -15.93 -10.89 -6.31
C ALA A 133 -16.63 -10.24 -7.51
N LEU A 134 -15.86 -9.78 -8.50
CA LEU A 134 -16.39 -9.26 -9.76
C LEU A 134 -16.76 -10.34 -10.78
N GLY A 135 -16.47 -11.60 -10.49
CA GLY A 135 -16.77 -12.73 -11.37
C GLY A 135 -15.83 -12.88 -12.57
N TYR A 136 -14.69 -12.18 -12.59
CA TYR A 136 -13.68 -12.33 -13.66
C TYR A 136 -12.99 -13.69 -13.60
N SER A 137 -12.58 -14.17 -14.76
CA SER A 137 -11.74 -15.36 -14.86
C SER A 137 -10.27 -14.98 -14.61
N MET A 138 -9.55 -15.85 -13.91
CA MET A 138 -8.14 -15.65 -13.55
C MET A 138 -7.33 -16.87 -13.98
N LEU A 139 -6.14 -16.65 -14.56
CA LEU A 139 -5.18 -17.70 -14.83
C LEU A 139 -3.80 -17.31 -14.32
N ILE A 140 -3.13 -18.21 -13.64
CA ILE A 140 -1.77 -18.02 -13.12
C ILE A 140 -0.83 -18.93 -13.91
N PRO A 141 0.03 -18.40 -14.81
CA PRO A 141 1.03 -19.18 -15.53
C PRO A 141 2.18 -19.57 -14.59
N ASN A 142 2.81 -20.71 -14.86
CA ASN A 142 4.01 -21.12 -14.14
C ASN A 142 5.25 -20.33 -14.58
N ASN A 143 5.32 -20.05 -15.87
CA ASN A 143 6.42 -19.35 -16.51
C ASN A 143 5.94 -18.61 -17.77
N ARG A 144 6.87 -17.88 -18.42
CA ARG A 144 6.61 -17.10 -19.63
C ARG A 144 6.02 -17.94 -20.77
N MET A 145 6.48 -19.17 -20.97
CA MET A 145 5.99 -20.00 -22.07
C MET A 145 4.54 -20.41 -21.88
N GLU A 146 4.14 -20.72 -20.65
CA GLU A 146 2.75 -21.02 -20.33
C GLU A 146 1.87 -19.76 -20.47
N LEU A 147 2.36 -18.56 -20.08
CA LEU A 147 1.66 -17.30 -20.36
C LEU A 147 1.40 -17.14 -21.86
N TYR A 148 2.40 -17.40 -22.70
CA TYR A 148 2.25 -17.31 -24.16
C TYR A 148 1.23 -18.30 -24.70
N SER A 149 1.17 -19.51 -24.13
CA SER A 149 0.16 -20.51 -24.48
C SER A 149 -1.24 -20.05 -24.07
N MET A 150 -1.40 -19.52 -22.85
CA MET A 150 -2.67 -18.96 -22.37
C MET A 150 -3.11 -17.77 -23.24
N TRP A 151 -2.18 -16.90 -23.60
CA TRP A 151 -2.46 -15.79 -24.50
C TRP A 151 -2.96 -16.27 -25.87
N ARG A 152 -2.25 -17.21 -26.52
CA ARG A 152 -2.69 -17.76 -27.82
C ARG A 152 -4.08 -18.38 -27.76
N GLU A 153 -4.37 -19.04 -26.64
CA GLU A 153 -5.64 -19.75 -26.48
C GLU A 153 -6.80 -18.80 -26.15
N TYR A 154 -6.56 -17.75 -25.35
CA TYR A 154 -7.62 -16.91 -24.78
C TYR A 154 -7.49 -15.43 -25.12
N HIS A 155 -6.70 -15.02 -26.11
CA HIS A 155 -6.39 -13.59 -26.38
C HIS A 155 -7.63 -12.69 -26.55
N GLU A 156 -8.76 -13.22 -27.05
CA GLU A 156 -10.01 -12.47 -27.17
C GLU A 156 -10.66 -12.17 -25.82
N HIS A 157 -10.43 -13.02 -24.82
CA HIS A 157 -10.97 -12.90 -23.48
C HIS A 157 -10.08 -12.07 -22.56
N VAL A 158 -8.77 -11.97 -22.85
CA VAL A 158 -7.81 -11.28 -21.99
C VAL A 158 -8.09 -9.78 -21.96
N GLN A 159 -8.37 -9.25 -20.75
CA GLN A 159 -8.51 -7.83 -20.51
C GLN A 159 -7.16 -7.20 -20.20
N LEU A 160 -6.42 -7.82 -19.28
CA LEU A 160 -5.07 -7.38 -18.92
C LEU A 160 -4.20 -8.54 -18.43
N ILE A 161 -2.89 -8.31 -18.48
CA ILE A 161 -1.85 -9.21 -17.97
C ILE A 161 -1.09 -8.43 -16.90
N VAL A 162 -1.08 -8.93 -15.67
CA VAL A 162 -0.23 -8.40 -14.60
C VAL A 162 1.02 -9.23 -14.55
N TRP A 163 2.16 -8.65 -14.89
CA TRP A 163 3.37 -9.39 -15.20
C TRP A 163 4.57 -8.94 -14.36
N ASN A 164 5.54 -9.86 -14.17
CA ASN A 164 6.85 -9.49 -13.65
C ASN A 164 7.47 -8.40 -14.53
N GLN A 165 7.95 -7.33 -13.91
CA GLN A 165 8.44 -6.15 -14.59
C GLN A 165 9.52 -6.47 -15.64
N GLY A 166 10.55 -7.27 -15.30
CA GLY A 166 11.61 -7.62 -16.21
C GLY A 166 11.12 -8.38 -17.45
N GLU A 167 10.23 -9.36 -17.25
CA GLU A 167 9.65 -10.14 -18.35
C GLU A 167 8.68 -9.32 -19.21
N ALA A 168 7.92 -8.42 -18.59
CA ALA A 168 7.06 -7.48 -19.30
C ALA A 168 7.89 -6.55 -20.20
N MET A 169 9.03 -6.04 -19.70
CA MET A 169 9.96 -5.23 -20.49
C MET A 169 10.53 -6.01 -21.67
N ASP A 170 10.97 -7.26 -21.46
CA ASP A 170 11.45 -8.11 -22.54
C ASP A 170 10.41 -8.27 -23.67
N CYS A 171 9.14 -8.43 -23.30
CA CYS A 171 8.05 -8.51 -24.29
C CYS A 171 7.83 -7.17 -24.99
N LEU A 172 7.77 -6.07 -24.27
CA LEU A 172 7.49 -4.73 -24.81
C LEU A 172 8.55 -4.27 -25.83
N PHE A 173 9.80 -4.71 -25.68
CA PHE A 173 10.86 -4.41 -26.63
C PHE A 173 11.05 -5.48 -27.73
N ASN A 174 10.18 -6.49 -27.79
CA ASN A 174 10.23 -7.56 -28.76
C ASN A 174 9.04 -7.51 -29.73
N ILE A 175 9.27 -7.15 -30.99
CA ILE A 175 8.24 -7.06 -32.03
C ILE A 175 7.49 -8.37 -32.29
N SER A 176 8.09 -9.51 -31.97
CA SER A 176 7.41 -10.81 -32.04
C SER A 176 6.47 -11.05 -30.85
N CYS A 177 6.64 -10.31 -29.76
CA CYS A 177 5.82 -10.42 -28.57
C CYS A 177 4.67 -9.39 -28.56
N VAL A 178 4.96 -8.12 -28.83
CA VAL A 178 4.03 -7.02 -28.64
C VAL A 178 3.41 -6.51 -29.94
N GLN A 179 2.15 -6.11 -29.86
CA GLN A 179 1.50 -5.20 -30.80
C GLN A 179 1.60 -3.78 -30.23
N ALA A 180 2.51 -2.98 -30.78
CA ALA A 180 2.82 -1.66 -30.23
C ALA A 180 1.84 -0.56 -30.65
N ASN A 181 1.20 -0.67 -31.84
CA ASN A 181 0.32 0.40 -32.34
C ASN A 181 -1.11 0.28 -31.78
N PRO A 182 -1.55 1.21 -30.88
CA PRO A 182 -2.91 1.18 -30.31
C PRO A 182 -4.02 1.48 -31.33
N ASP A 183 -3.67 2.07 -32.47
CA ASP A 183 -4.62 2.45 -33.52
C ASP A 183 -4.80 1.34 -34.58
N ALA A 184 -3.92 0.35 -34.59
CA ALA A 184 -4.06 -0.80 -35.47
C ALA A 184 -5.17 -1.76 -35.01
N PRO A 185 -5.83 -2.47 -35.91
CA PRO A 185 -6.69 -3.58 -35.55
C PRO A 185 -5.95 -4.60 -34.67
N LEU A 186 -6.68 -5.24 -33.75
CA LEU A 186 -6.11 -6.32 -32.97
C LEU A 186 -5.76 -7.51 -33.87
N PHE A 187 -4.50 -7.92 -33.84
CA PHE A 187 -4.05 -9.06 -34.61
C PHE A 187 -4.07 -10.31 -33.72
N ALA A 188 -4.66 -11.38 -34.26
CA ALA A 188 -4.58 -12.68 -33.58
C ALA A 188 -3.13 -13.17 -33.47
N PRO A 189 -2.77 -13.85 -32.38
CA PRO A 189 -1.46 -14.49 -32.27
C PRO A 189 -1.30 -15.62 -33.29
N ASN A 190 -0.07 -15.82 -33.75
CA ASN A 190 0.29 -16.90 -34.68
C ASN A 190 1.55 -17.64 -34.19
N ALA A 191 2.11 -18.51 -35.01
CA ALA A 191 3.27 -19.31 -34.63
C ALA A 191 4.51 -18.46 -34.31
N THR A 192 4.70 -17.32 -35.01
CA THR A 192 5.88 -16.45 -34.91
C THR A 192 5.66 -15.19 -34.10
N HIS A 193 4.42 -14.69 -34.02
CA HIS A 193 4.08 -13.45 -33.38
C HIS A 193 2.95 -13.66 -32.36
N LEU A 194 3.17 -13.16 -31.13
CA LEU A 194 2.16 -13.19 -30.07
C LEU A 194 1.14 -12.06 -30.23
N ASN A 195 1.57 -10.91 -30.73
CA ASN A 195 0.73 -9.72 -30.92
C ASN A 195 0.01 -9.28 -29.63
N ILE A 196 0.69 -9.37 -28.47
CA ILE A 196 0.10 -8.92 -27.19
C ILE A 196 -0.03 -7.41 -27.26
N PRO A 197 -1.24 -6.84 -27.13
CA PRO A 197 -1.39 -5.39 -27.13
C PRO A 197 -0.67 -4.76 -25.93
N LEU A 198 0.21 -3.80 -26.20
CA LEU A 198 1.03 -3.19 -25.13
C LEU A 198 0.17 -2.56 -24.02
N TRP A 199 -1.03 -2.06 -24.34
CA TRP A 199 -1.96 -1.46 -23.39
C TRP A 199 -2.72 -2.49 -22.52
N LYS A 200 -2.48 -3.78 -22.70
CA LYS A 200 -2.96 -4.85 -21.82
C LYS A 200 -1.88 -5.33 -20.85
N ILE A 201 -0.64 -4.83 -20.94
CA ILE A 201 0.48 -5.26 -20.13
C ILE A 201 0.67 -4.28 -18.95
N PHE A 202 0.54 -4.81 -17.74
CA PHE A 202 0.75 -4.07 -16.49
C PHE A 202 1.82 -4.77 -15.65
N SER A 203 2.51 -3.98 -14.83
CA SER A 203 3.37 -4.52 -13.77
C SER A 203 2.85 -4.05 -12.41
N MET A 204 3.24 -4.74 -11.35
CA MET A 204 3.02 -4.32 -9.98
C MET A 204 4.34 -3.87 -9.38
N HIS A 205 4.35 -2.73 -8.71
CA HIS A 205 5.53 -2.22 -8.05
C HIS A 205 5.17 -1.60 -6.70
N PHE A 206 5.94 -1.98 -5.67
CA PHE A 206 5.65 -1.56 -4.31
C PHE A 206 6.00 -0.08 -4.04
N TRP A 207 6.91 0.49 -4.83
CA TRP A 207 7.41 1.85 -4.72
C TRP A 207 6.90 2.73 -5.85
N ASN A 208 7.01 4.06 -5.69
CA ASN A 208 6.64 5.04 -6.72
C ASN A 208 7.63 5.14 -7.89
N ASN A 209 8.41 4.12 -8.15
CA ASN A 209 9.36 4.10 -9.26
C ASN A 209 8.76 3.29 -10.43
N PRO A 210 8.20 3.96 -11.44
CA PRO A 210 7.64 3.28 -12.60
C PRO A 210 8.78 2.78 -13.48
N LYS A 211 9.06 1.51 -13.39
CA LYS A 211 9.98 0.86 -14.31
C LYS A 211 9.27 0.23 -15.51
N HIS A 212 7.96 0.39 -15.61
CA HIS A 212 7.25 -0.04 -16.78
C HIS A 212 7.55 0.91 -17.95
N PRO A 213 7.91 0.42 -19.17
CA PRO A 213 8.27 1.28 -20.30
C PRO A 213 7.14 2.22 -20.73
N LEU A 214 5.88 1.83 -20.48
CA LEU A 214 4.70 2.66 -20.71
C LEU A 214 4.46 3.69 -19.60
N GLY A 215 5.33 3.77 -18.60
CA GLY A 215 5.25 4.74 -17.51
C GLY A 215 4.27 4.37 -16.41
N SER A 216 4.00 5.34 -15.55
CA SER A 216 3.25 5.21 -14.31
C SER A 216 1.86 4.57 -14.45
N PRO A 217 1.04 4.92 -15.45
CA PRO A 217 -0.32 4.37 -15.54
C PRO A 217 -0.39 2.85 -15.68
N PHE A 218 0.71 2.23 -16.16
CA PHE A 218 0.80 0.78 -16.36
C PHE A 218 1.54 0.07 -15.23
N THR A 219 1.92 0.81 -14.18
CA THR A 219 2.49 0.27 -12.97
C THR A 219 1.48 0.36 -11.83
N LEU A 220 1.00 -0.78 -11.36
CA LEU A 220 0.06 -0.85 -10.24
C LEU A 220 0.81 -0.68 -8.92
N SER A 221 0.23 0.07 -7.98
CA SER A 221 0.82 0.31 -6.65
C SER A 221 -0.15 0.02 -5.51
N PRO A 222 0.36 -0.39 -4.33
CA PRO A 222 -0.44 -0.59 -3.12
C PRO A 222 -0.80 0.72 -2.42
N GLU A 223 -0.05 1.78 -2.67
CA GLU A 223 -0.23 3.11 -2.06
C GLU A 223 -0.55 4.15 -3.12
N ASP A 224 -1.30 5.18 -2.74
CA ASP A 224 -1.61 6.32 -3.60
C ASP A 224 -0.45 7.32 -3.57
N TYR A 225 0.51 7.15 -4.46
CA TYR A 225 1.68 8.04 -4.53
C TYR A 225 1.37 9.44 -5.03
N SER A 226 0.22 9.68 -5.65
CA SER A 226 -0.22 11.03 -6.04
C SER A 226 -0.40 11.94 -4.83
N MET A 227 -0.68 11.37 -3.66
CA MET A 227 -0.79 12.10 -2.41
C MET A 227 0.58 12.52 -1.83
N TRP A 228 1.69 11.99 -2.32
CA TRP A 228 3.02 12.21 -1.77
C TRP A 228 3.75 13.39 -2.40
N THR A 229 3.06 14.22 -3.17
CA THR A 229 3.62 15.49 -3.63
C THR A 229 3.97 16.39 -2.42
N PRO A 230 5.10 17.03 -2.38
CA PRO A 230 6.05 17.34 -3.44
C PRO A 230 7.19 16.34 -3.65
N ARG A 231 7.09 15.12 -3.13
CA ARG A 231 8.14 14.11 -3.22
C ARG A 231 7.96 13.15 -4.38
N SER A 232 6.81 13.16 -5.05
CA SER A 232 6.70 12.45 -6.30
C SER A 232 7.53 13.21 -7.34
N ASP A 233 8.44 12.53 -7.96
CA ASP A 233 9.21 13.01 -9.11
C ASP A 233 8.34 13.12 -10.39
N GLY A 234 7.01 13.24 -10.22
CA GLY A 234 6.02 13.30 -11.29
C GLY A 234 5.62 11.92 -11.83
N HIS A 235 5.99 10.87 -11.15
CA HIS A 235 5.69 9.49 -11.55
C HIS A 235 4.65 8.85 -10.61
N ASP A 236 3.39 9.07 -10.93
CA ASP A 236 2.28 8.49 -10.16
C ASP A 236 1.89 7.14 -10.74
N ASN A 237 2.21 6.07 -10.01
CA ASN A 237 1.72 4.73 -10.34
C ASN A 237 0.19 4.69 -10.29
N TYR A 238 -0.42 3.76 -11.01
CA TYR A 238 -1.85 3.53 -10.89
C TYR A 238 -2.16 2.94 -9.51
N TYR A 239 -2.88 3.71 -8.69
CA TYR A 239 -3.27 3.27 -7.36
C TYR A 239 -4.33 2.17 -7.44
N LEU A 240 -3.90 0.93 -7.29
CA LEU A 240 -4.81 -0.21 -7.11
C LEU A 240 -5.18 -0.36 -5.63
N GLY A 241 -4.20 -0.19 -4.73
CA GLY A 241 -4.40 -0.42 -3.32
C GLY A 241 -4.60 -1.89 -2.98
N TYR A 242 -4.92 -2.16 -1.71
CA TYR A 242 -5.26 -3.48 -1.20
C TYR A 242 -6.26 -3.39 -0.05
N SER A 243 -6.81 -4.53 0.36
CA SER A 243 -7.67 -4.62 1.53
C SER A 243 -7.13 -5.65 2.51
N LEU A 244 -7.19 -5.31 3.79
CA LEU A 244 -6.90 -6.22 4.90
C LEU A 244 -8.18 -6.70 5.60
N GLU A 245 -9.33 -6.21 5.15
CA GLU A 245 -10.63 -6.43 5.82
C GLU A 245 -10.89 -7.91 6.07
N ARG A 246 -10.70 -8.75 5.03
CA ARG A 246 -10.91 -10.19 5.15
C ARG A 246 -10.03 -10.86 6.21
N THR A 247 -8.76 -10.44 6.29
CA THR A 247 -7.79 -11.10 7.18
C THR A 247 -7.87 -10.61 8.60
N CYS A 248 -8.00 -9.31 8.80
CA CYS A 248 -8.00 -8.72 10.13
C CYS A 248 -9.35 -8.85 10.85
N THR A 249 -10.47 -8.86 10.13
CA THR A 249 -11.79 -9.05 10.77
C THR A 249 -12.02 -10.49 11.28
N LYS A 250 -11.33 -11.47 10.71
CA LYS A 250 -11.35 -12.86 11.22
C LYS A 250 -10.68 -13.00 12.59
N VAL A 251 -9.82 -12.07 12.97
CA VAL A 251 -9.20 -12.07 14.29
C VAL A 251 -10.19 -11.51 15.32
N PRO A 252 -10.53 -12.24 16.39
CA PRO A 252 -11.42 -11.74 17.43
C PRO A 252 -10.92 -10.41 17.99
N PHE A 253 -11.82 -9.46 18.18
CA PHE A 253 -11.49 -8.20 18.84
C PHE A 253 -11.15 -8.46 20.30
N VAL A 254 -9.99 -7.98 20.74
CA VAL A 254 -9.58 -8.04 22.15
C VAL A 254 -9.80 -6.64 22.74
N PRO A 255 -10.74 -6.46 23.69
CA PRO A 255 -10.91 -5.19 24.35
C PRO A 255 -9.63 -4.68 24.98
N HIS A 256 -9.36 -3.39 24.91
CA HIS A 256 -8.13 -2.78 25.39
C HIS A 256 -7.79 -3.18 26.84
N ASN A 257 -8.78 -3.15 27.73
CA ASN A 257 -8.58 -3.51 29.15
C ASN A 257 -8.24 -4.99 29.38
N SER A 258 -8.56 -5.85 28.42
CA SER A 258 -8.22 -7.29 28.45
C SER A 258 -6.84 -7.56 27.87
N ARG A 259 -6.17 -6.57 27.29
CA ARG A 259 -4.83 -6.71 26.75
C ARG A 259 -3.78 -6.50 27.83
N PRO A 260 -2.74 -7.33 27.90
CA PRO A 260 -1.58 -7.02 28.74
C PRO A 260 -0.97 -5.67 28.35
N ARG A 261 -0.24 -5.04 29.25
CA ARG A 261 0.54 -3.82 28.92
C ARG A 261 1.74 -4.21 28.04
N GLN A 262 1.47 -4.50 26.81
CA GLN A 262 2.43 -5.02 25.83
C GLN A 262 2.53 -4.08 24.62
N ALA A 263 3.76 -3.76 24.23
CA ALA A 263 4.12 -3.10 22.98
C ALA A 263 4.67 -4.14 21.98
N TYR A 264 4.13 -4.19 20.80
CA TYR A 264 4.70 -5.00 19.71
C TYR A 264 5.74 -4.18 18.95
N VAL A 265 7.00 -4.58 19.02
CA VAL A 265 8.10 -3.95 18.30
C VAL A 265 8.14 -4.49 16.88
N PHE A 266 7.83 -3.61 15.92
CA PHE A 266 7.73 -4.00 14.51
C PHE A 266 9.09 -3.95 13.83
N ALA A 267 9.83 -5.07 13.86
CA ALA A 267 11.08 -5.29 13.14
C ALA A 267 11.08 -6.67 12.48
N LYS A 268 11.44 -6.77 11.18
CA LYS A 268 11.55 -8.06 10.47
C LYS A 268 12.85 -8.82 10.79
N GLY A 269 13.88 -8.13 11.23
CA GLY A 269 15.20 -8.70 11.54
C GLY A 269 16.02 -7.79 12.42
N LEU A 270 17.01 -8.36 13.09
CA LEU A 270 17.87 -7.66 14.05
C LEU A 270 18.70 -6.55 13.39
N LYS A 271 19.08 -6.71 12.12
CA LYS A 271 19.81 -5.68 11.35
C LYS A 271 19.09 -4.33 11.28
N LEU A 272 17.78 -4.30 11.48
CA LEU A 272 17.00 -3.06 11.40
C LEU A 272 17.25 -2.13 12.58
N PHE A 273 17.80 -2.64 13.69
CA PHE A 273 18.21 -1.83 14.84
C PHE A 273 19.56 -1.10 14.61
N VAL A 274 20.37 -1.56 13.66
CA VAL A 274 21.70 -0.99 13.37
C VAL A 274 21.68 -0.05 12.15
N THR A 275 20.49 0.41 11.73
CA THR A 275 20.36 1.36 10.62
C THR A 275 20.37 2.80 11.12
N ASP A 276 20.78 3.73 10.26
CA ASP A 276 20.71 5.18 10.47
C ASP A 276 19.29 5.73 10.67
N LYS A 277 18.27 4.91 10.42
CA LYS A 277 16.84 5.24 10.59
C LYS A 277 16.19 4.58 11.80
N TYR A 278 17.00 4.00 12.68
CA TYR A 278 16.46 3.42 13.92
C TYR A 278 15.90 4.51 14.83
N ILE A 279 14.72 4.26 15.41
CA ILE A 279 13.95 5.26 16.16
C ILE A 279 14.73 5.87 17.36
N LEU A 280 15.61 5.11 18.01
CA LEU A 280 16.42 5.62 19.11
C LEU A 280 17.69 6.35 18.66
N GLU A 281 17.91 6.46 17.35
CA GLU A 281 19.03 7.09 16.67
C GLU A 281 20.39 6.69 17.26
N HIS A 282 21.06 5.81 16.58
CA HIS A 282 22.49 5.56 16.82
C HIS A 282 23.22 6.04 15.56
N LYS A 283 24.24 6.89 15.73
CA LYS A 283 25.08 7.28 14.61
C LYS A 283 25.64 6.03 13.95
N ASP A 284 25.57 5.98 12.63
CA ASP A 284 26.11 4.87 11.83
C ASP A 284 27.63 4.96 11.85
N ASP A 285 28.22 4.42 12.90
CA ASP A 285 29.65 4.31 13.13
C ASP A 285 30.01 2.90 13.64
N ASN A 286 31.28 2.60 13.69
CA ASN A 286 31.82 1.30 14.11
C ASN A 286 31.34 0.86 15.52
N ASP A 287 30.84 1.80 16.33
CA ASP A 287 30.37 1.55 17.70
C ASP A 287 28.85 1.38 17.82
N SER A 288 28.09 1.49 16.71
CA SER A 288 26.62 1.44 16.73
C SER A 288 26.08 0.16 17.38
N ILE A 289 26.68 -1.01 17.09
CA ILE A 289 26.29 -2.31 17.65
C ILE A 289 26.49 -2.32 19.18
N GLU A 290 27.64 -1.84 19.66
CA GLU A 290 27.93 -1.81 21.09
C GLU A 290 27.04 -0.83 21.86
N ARG A 291 26.68 0.29 21.23
CA ARG A 291 25.70 1.24 21.79
C ARG A 291 24.31 0.61 21.91
N ILE A 292 23.85 -0.11 20.88
CA ILE A 292 22.55 -0.80 20.91
C ILE A 292 22.52 -1.86 22.01
N LYS A 293 23.60 -2.64 22.16
CA LYS A 293 23.71 -3.64 23.22
C LYS A 293 23.67 -3.04 24.64
N LYS A 294 24.13 -1.80 24.79
CA LYS A 294 24.17 -1.06 26.07
C LYS A 294 22.97 -0.14 26.28
N ASP A 295 22.11 0.02 25.27
CA ASP A 295 20.94 0.90 25.35
C ASP A 295 19.86 0.22 26.19
N GLU A 296 19.63 0.71 27.38
CA GLU A 296 18.64 0.19 28.31
C GLU A 296 17.25 0.84 28.20
N PHE A 297 16.96 1.59 27.14
CA PHE A 297 15.70 2.32 26.99
C PHE A 297 14.47 1.41 27.25
N TYR A 298 14.37 0.29 26.54
CA TYR A 298 13.22 -0.62 26.69
C TYR A 298 13.21 -1.32 28.05
N LYS A 299 14.36 -1.70 28.55
CA LYS A 299 14.50 -2.34 29.88
C LYS A 299 14.05 -1.39 30.99
N ASN A 300 14.49 -0.12 30.96
CA ASN A 300 14.12 0.88 31.95
C ASN A 300 12.63 1.20 31.87
N LEU A 301 12.11 1.47 30.70
CA LEU A 301 10.69 1.75 30.52
C LEU A 301 9.79 0.54 30.86
N SER A 302 10.27 -0.69 30.64
CA SER A 302 9.61 -1.91 31.10
C SER A 302 9.48 -1.94 32.61
N ALA A 303 10.56 -1.65 33.32
CA ALA A 303 10.59 -1.64 34.79
C ALA A 303 9.72 -0.51 35.38
N GLU A 304 9.80 0.69 34.83
CA GLU A 304 9.11 1.88 35.34
C GLU A 304 7.61 1.88 35.06
N ALA A 305 7.18 1.43 33.87
CA ALA A 305 5.81 1.52 33.41
C ALA A 305 5.07 0.18 33.35
N ASN A 306 5.74 -0.91 33.79
CA ASN A 306 5.21 -2.28 33.70
C ASN A 306 4.75 -2.62 32.25
N ILE A 307 5.61 -2.31 31.25
CA ILE A 307 5.36 -2.54 29.82
C ILE A 307 6.26 -3.69 29.35
N THR A 308 5.67 -4.67 28.66
CA THR A 308 6.43 -5.74 28.01
C THR A 308 6.64 -5.40 26.55
N PHE A 309 7.89 -5.40 26.09
CA PHE A 309 8.23 -5.24 24.68
C PHE A 309 8.46 -6.60 24.03
N VAL A 310 7.72 -6.91 22.97
CA VAL A 310 7.81 -8.18 22.26
C VAL A 310 7.87 -7.96 20.76
N GLY A 311 8.44 -8.91 20.01
CA GLY A 311 8.43 -8.84 18.55
C GLY A 311 8.81 -10.17 17.91
N LYS A 312 8.57 -10.32 16.60
CA LYS A 312 9.10 -11.41 15.80
C LYS A 312 10.20 -10.89 14.91
N MET A 313 11.40 -11.37 15.11
CA MET A 313 12.59 -10.93 14.39
C MET A 313 13.37 -12.14 13.92
N LYS A 314 13.91 -12.05 12.71
CA LYS A 314 14.85 -13.04 12.19
C LYS A 314 16.25 -12.69 12.66
N HIS A 315 17.05 -13.71 12.99
CA HIS A 315 18.48 -13.53 13.10
C HIS A 315 19.05 -13.25 11.70
N ASP A 316 19.93 -12.27 11.62
CA ASP A 316 20.64 -11.93 10.40
C ASP A 316 21.97 -12.68 10.32
N ALA A 317 22.82 -12.34 9.33
CA ALA A 317 24.12 -12.95 9.21
C ALA A 317 25.00 -12.70 10.46
N PRO A 318 25.94 -13.59 10.78
CA PRO A 318 26.87 -13.40 11.89
C PRO A 318 27.61 -12.06 11.79
N GLY A 319 27.82 -11.43 12.94
CA GLY A 319 28.56 -10.16 13.03
C GLY A 319 27.67 -8.90 12.96
N ILE A 320 26.33 -9.02 12.81
CA ILE A 320 25.41 -7.90 12.92
C ILE A 320 24.96 -7.76 14.39
N LEU A 321 23.82 -8.24 14.75
CA LEU A 321 23.31 -8.22 16.12
C LEU A 321 22.80 -9.62 16.47
N GLU A 322 23.28 -10.20 17.56
CA GLU A 322 22.93 -11.58 17.95
C GLU A 322 21.64 -11.66 18.76
N ALA A 323 21.27 -10.57 19.42
CA ALA A 323 20.07 -10.43 20.22
C ALA A 323 19.44 -9.04 20.02
N PRO A 324 18.14 -8.88 20.27
CA PRO A 324 17.51 -7.55 20.23
C PRO A 324 18.06 -6.65 21.35
N PRO A 325 17.79 -5.32 21.28
CA PRO A 325 18.11 -4.41 22.38
C PRO A 325 17.58 -4.91 23.73
N PRO A 326 18.29 -4.63 24.85
CA PRO A 326 17.86 -5.04 26.18
C PRO A 326 16.43 -4.64 26.52
N GLY A 327 15.62 -5.57 27.00
CA GLY A 327 14.21 -5.35 27.35
C GLY A 327 13.22 -5.77 26.27
N ILE A 328 13.65 -6.20 25.08
CA ILE A 328 12.78 -6.75 24.03
C ILE A 328 12.87 -8.28 24.03
N THR A 329 11.72 -8.94 24.01
CA THR A 329 11.62 -10.41 23.94
C THR A 329 11.20 -10.85 22.52
N ILE A 330 11.93 -11.80 21.94
CA ILE A 330 11.56 -12.42 20.65
C ILE A 330 10.47 -13.45 20.92
N LEU A 331 9.39 -13.39 20.13
CA LEU A 331 8.29 -14.36 20.16
C LEU A 331 8.52 -15.47 19.15
N ASP A 332 9.15 -16.56 19.56
CA ASP A 332 9.39 -17.72 18.68
C ASP A 332 8.09 -18.47 18.32
N SER A 333 7.04 -18.31 19.11
CA SER A 333 5.70 -18.87 18.87
C SER A 333 5.01 -18.32 17.63
N ILE A 334 5.48 -17.20 17.07
CA ILE A 334 4.94 -16.65 15.83
C ILE A 334 5.53 -17.42 14.64
N THR A 335 4.76 -18.38 14.13
CA THR A 335 5.17 -19.26 13.03
C THR A 335 4.39 -19.02 11.73
N ASN A 336 3.22 -18.40 11.83
CA ASN A 336 2.34 -18.14 10.70
C ASN A 336 1.57 -16.82 10.87
N ARG A 337 0.74 -16.49 9.90
CA ARG A 337 -0.05 -15.25 9.89
C ARG A 337 -1.00 -15.14 11.08
N THR A 338 -1.71 -16.19 11.41
CA THR A 338 -2.70 -16.18 12.50
C THR A 338 -2.02 -15.89 13.85
N THR A 339 -0.89 -16.54 14.14
CA THR A 339 -0.14 -16.29 15.38
C THR A 339 0.45 -14.87 15.41
N PHE A 340 0.89 -14.34 14.27
CA PHE A 340 1.32 -12.95 14.14
C PHE A 340 0.19 -11.96 14.44
N GLN A 341 -0.96 -12.13 13.80
CA GLN A 341 -2.12 -11.28 14.00
C GLN A 341 -2.65 -11.35 15.44
N THR A 342 -2.62 -12.54 16.05
CA THR A 342 -2.96 -12.72 17.46
C THR A 342 -2.01 -11.94 18.38
N ALA A 343 -0.71 -11.95 18.09
CA ALA A 343 0.27 -11.17 18.84
C ALA A 343 0.03 -9.66 18.73
N LEU A 344 -0.30 -9.17 17.51
CA LEU A 344 -0.71 -7.78 17.32
C LEU A 344 -1.97 -7.45 18.13
N ALA A 345 -3.05 -8.23 17.96
CA ALA A 345 -4.34 -8.00 18.61
C ALA A 345 -4.26 -7.99 20.15
N ARG A 346 -3.29 -8.70 20.72
CA ARG A 346 -3.05 -8.71 22.16
C ARG A 346 -2.19 -7.56 22.66
N SER A 347 -1.57 -6.79 21.77
CA SER A 347 -0.76 -5.64 22.14
C SER A 347 -1.62 -4.38 22.32
N ARG A 348 -1.18 -3.44 23.15
CA ARG A 348 -1.83 -2.13 23.30
C ARG A 348 -1.30 -1.10 22.34
N VAL A 349 -0.11 -1.31 21.78
CA VAL A 349 0.51 -0.47 20.75
C VAL A 349 1.41 -1.32 19.87
N VAL A 350 1.46 -0.98 18.56
CA VAL A 350 2.50 -1.45 17.66
C VAL A 350 3.48 -0.32 17.44
N MET A 351 4.75 -0.59 17.71
CA MET A 351 5.80 0.40 17.62
C MET A 351 6.65 0.16 16.38
N GLY A 352 6.63 1.10 15.44
CA GLY A 352 7.60 1.18 14.35
C GLY A 352 8.99 1.51 14.91
N ILE A 353 10.02 1.04 14.23
CA ILE A 353 11.43 1.33 14.61
C ILE A 353 12.19 2.09 13.50
N GLY A 354 11.48 2.60 12.47
CA GLY A 354 12.03 3.31 11.33
C GLY A 354 12.13 2.48 10.05
N ASN A 355 12.21 1.16 10.16
CA ASN A 355 12.26 0.22 9.05
C ASN A 355 11.51 -1.09 9.37
N PRO A 356 10.97 -1.83 8.36
CA PRO A 356 10.91 -1.46 6.95
C PRO A 356 9.88 -0.35 6.69
N PRO A 357 10.06 0.47 5.65
CA PRO A 357 9.01 1.38 5.20
C PRO A 357 7.92 0.63 4.43
N LEU A 358 6.74 1.24 4.31
CA LEU A 358 5.61 0.76 3.51
C LEU A 358 5.23 -0.70 3.82
N SER A 359 4.73 -0.93 5.01
CA SER A 359 4.31 -2.27 5.44
C SER A 359 2.80 -2.33 5.68
N PRO A 360 2.12 -3.47 5.42
CA PRO A 360 0.74 -3.68 5.83
C PRO A 360 0.52 -3.70 7.35
N THR A 361 1.55 -3.98 8.14
CA THR A 361 1.45 -4.17 9.60
C THR A 361 0.80 -3.00 10.36
N PRO A 362 1.10 -1.72 10.08
CA PRO A 362 0.41 -0.60 10.71
C PRO A 362 -1.11 -0.61 10.47
N TRP A 363 -1.52 -0.91 9.26
CA TRP A 363 -2.92 -0.99 8.88
C TRP A 363 -3.64 -2.18 9.54
N GLU A 364 -2.94 -3.31 9.68
CA GLU A 364 -3.46 -4.45 10.44
C GLU A 364 -3.63 -4.13 11.92
N ALA A 365 -2.66 -3.42 12.50
CA ALA A 365 -2.74 -2.98 13.89
C ALA A 365 -3.99 -2.12 14.11
N LEU A 366 -4.21 -1.10 13.28
CA LEU A 366 -5.41 -0.25 13.35
C LEU A 366 -6.70 -1.06 13.19
N CYS A 367 -6.74 -2.00 12.24
CA CYS A 367 -7.89 -2.88 12.06
C CYS A 367 -8.17 -3.74 13.30
N MET A 368 -7.17 -4.05 14.10
CA MET A 368 -7.33 -4.80 15.35
C MET A 368 -7.58 -3.90 16.57
N GLY A 369 -7.74 -2.59 16.36
CA GLY A 369 -7.91 -1.62 17.44
C GLY A 369 -6.62 -1.43 18.24
N VAL A 370 -5.47 -1.45 17.58
CA VAL A 370 -4.14 -1.24 18.18
C VAL A 370 -3.49 -0.03 17.51
N PRO A 371 -3.20 1.05 18.25
CA PRO A 371 -2.55 2.23 17.70
C PRO A 371 -1.11 1.92 17.23
N PHE A 372 -0.62 2.78 16.34
CA PHE A 372 0.71 2.65 15.76
C PHE A 372 1.61 3.84 16.11
N ILE A 373 2.84 3.60 16.53
CA ILE A 373 3.89 4.62 16.62
C ILE A 373 4.62 4.66 15.28
N ASN A 374 4.54 5.80 14.61
CA ASN A 374 5.10 6.02 13.28
C ASN A 374 6.38 6.87 13.34
N PRO A 375 7.56 6.26 13.24
CA PRO A 375 8.83 6.99 13.25
C PRO A 375 8.94 7.96 12.08
N ILE A 376 9.25 9.23 12.37
CA ILE A 376 9.63 10.24 11.38
C ILE A 376 11.13 10.10 11.12
N ARG A 377 11.49 9.63 9.93
CA ARG A 377 12.84 9.21 9.55
C ARG A 377 13.72 10.37 9.06
N SER A 378 13.07 11.42 8.55
CA SER A 378 13.73 12.67 8.18
C SER A 378 12.71 13.80 8.08
N TRP A 379 13.19 15.03 8.23
CA TRP A 379 12.41 16.27 8.16
C TRP A 379 13.32 17.44 7.78
N ASP A 380 12.72 18.58 7.43
CA ASP A 380 13.48 19.81 7.22
C ASP A 380 13.87 20.39 8.61
N HIS A 381 15.17 20.41 8.90
CA HIS A 381 15.68 20.92 10.19
C HIS A 381 15.45 22.44 10.38
N LYS A 382 15.21 23.19 9.28
CA LYS A 382 14.85 24.63 9.36
C LYS A 382 13.37 24.83 9.70
N HIS A 383 12.54 23.88 9.31
CA HIS A 383 11.09 23.88 9.54
C HIS A 383 10.64 22.53 10.12
N PRO A 384 11.06 22.21 11.35
CA PRO A 384 10.88 20.86 11.90
C PRO A 384 9.42 20.46 12.08
N GLU A 385 8.51 21.43 12.17
CA GLU A 385 7.07 21.19 12.35
C GLU A 385 6.29 21.18 11.03
N ASP A 386 6.95 21.43 9.91
CA ASP A 386 6.34 21.32 8.58
C ASP A 386 6.21 19.84 8.17
N ARG A 387 5.05 19.27 8.46
CA ARG A 387 4.73 17.86 8.21
C ARG A 387 4.78 17.50 6.73
N SER A 388 4.58 18.46 5.82
CA SER A 388 4.66 18.22 4.38
C SER A 388 6.07 17.79 3.92
N ARG A 389 7.08 18.06 4.76
CA ARG A 389 8.48 17.72 4.54
C ARG A 389 8.96 16.52 5.38
N TRP A 390 8.06 15.87 6.10
CA TRP A 390 8.42 14.69 6.86
C TRP A 390 8.48 13.45 5.97
N VAL A 391 9.43 12.57 6.27
CA VAL A 391 9.51 11.21 5.74
C VAL A 391 9.35 10.25 6.91
N ALA A 392 8.30 9.45 6.89
CA ALA A 392 8.01 8.51 7.96
C ALA A 392 8.37 7.07 7.59
N GLN A 393 8.24 6.18 8.54
CA GLN A 393 8.28 4.74 8.27
C GLN A 393 7.07 4.32 7.42
N GLN A 394 5.89 4.89 7.71
CA GLN A 394 4.68 4.70 6.91
C GLN A 394 4.19 6.09 6.45
N ASP A 395 4.65 6.52 5.29
CA ASP A 395 4.37 7.85 4.76
C ASP A 395 2.89 8.08 4.48
N ALA A 396 2.17 7.08 3.94
CA ALA A 396 0.74 7.22 3.65
C ALA A 396 -0.08 7.66 4.89
N ILE A 397 0.31 7.26 6.08
CA ILE A 397 -0.34 7.67 7.33
C ILE A 397 -0.28 9.19 7.53
N LEU A 398 0.85 9.82 7.18
CA LEU A 398 1.00 11.27 7.26
C LEU A 398 0.06 12.00 6.30
N TYR A 399 0.02 11.54 5.05
CA TYR A 399 -0.78 12.19 4.01
C TYR A 399 -2.28 11.99 4.20
N LEU A 400 -2.67 10.89 4.82
CA LEU A 400 -4.06 10.63 5.21
C LEU A 400 -4.48 11.41 6.45
N GLY A 401 -3.54 12.10 7.12
CA GLY A 401 -3.82 12.89 8.30
C GLY A 401 -4.26 12.08 9.50
N LEU A 402 -3.78 10.84 9.62
CA LEU A 402 -4.04 10.00 10.77
C LEU A 402 -3.13 10.40 11.92
N ASP A 403 -3.73 10.83 13.00
CA ASP A 403 -3.07 11.29 14.21
C ASP A 403 -3.58 10.52 15.44
N GLU A 404 -3.19 10.95 16.62
CA GLU A 404 -3.66 10.45 17.89
C GLU A 404 -5.19 10.45 17.98
N PRO A 405 -5.81 9.43 18.52
CA PRO A 405 -5.19 8.31 19.25
C PRO A 405 -4.77 7.12 18.36
N TYR A 406 -5.00 7.16 17.05
CA TYR A 406 -4.72 6.07 16.13
C TYR A 406 -3.25 5.93 15.81
N VAL A 407 -2.56 7.06 15.63
CA VAL A 407 -1.15 7.10 15.25
C VAL A 407 -0.41 8.18 16.02
N TYR A 408 0.75 7.81 16.54
CA TYR A 408 1.67 8.70 17.25
C TYR A 408 2.92 8.90 16.40
N HIS A 409 3.13 10.13 15.92
CA HIS A 409 4.29 10.47 15.12
C HIS A 409 5.46 10.89 16.00
N VAL A 410 6.59 10.19 15.91
CA VAL A 410 7.78 10.44 16.73
C VAL A 410 9.00 10.58 15.85
N LYS A 411 9.73 11.69 15.97
CA LYS A 411 11.00 11.88 15.25
C LYS A 411 12.08 10.92 15.77
N ILE A 412 12.87 10.34 14.88
CA ILE A 412 14.01 9.51 15.31
C ILE A 412 14.93 10.32 16.22
N GLY A 413 15.46 9.68 17.26
CA GLY A 413 16.28 10.34 18.29
C GLY A 413 15.50 11.04 19.39
N ASP A 414 14.21 11.30 19.24
CA ASP A 414 13.37 11.88 20.30
C ASP A 414 12.92 10.80 21.30
N ARG A 415 13.81 10.48 22.25
CA ARG A 415 13.58 9.47 23.29
C ARG A 415 12.46 9.87 24.25
N ILE A 416 12.35 11.16 24.58
CA ILE A 416 11.33 11.67 25.50
C ILE A 416 9.95 11.59 24.82
N GLY A 417 9.86 12.05 23.57
CA GLY A 417 8.64 11.93 22.77
C GLY A 417 8.22 10.49 22.55
N LEU A 418 9.18 9.58 22.32
CA LEU A 418 8.88 8.15 22.16
C LEU A 418 8.31 7.53 23.44
N GLU A 419 8.92 7.83 24.60
CA GLU A 419 8.42 7.35 25.88
C GLU A 419 6.99 7.89 26.14
N ALA A 420 6.77 9.18 25.92
CA ALA A 420 5.46 9.81 26.10
C ALA A 420 4.41 9.17 25.18
N ALA A 421 4.74 8.94 23.90
CA ALA A 421 3.87 8.28 22.93
C ALA A 421 3.53 6.84 23.35
N ILE A 422 4.52 6.07 23.81
CA ILE A 422 4.30 4.69 24.31
C ILE A 422 3.35 4.70 25.51
N ARG A 423 3.61 5.53 26.51
CA ARG A 423 2.78 5.63 27.72
C ARG A 423 1.35 6.03 27.35
N LYS A 424 1.16 7.04 26.52
CA LYS A 424 -0.14 7.51 26.06
C LYS A 424 -0.91 6.43 25.30
N ALA A 425 -0.27 5.76 24.35
CA ALA A 425 -0.87 4.67 23.57
C ALA A 425 -1.25 3.47 24.45
N MET A 426 -0.46 3.17 25.50
CA MET A 426 -0.77 2.10 26.46
C MET A 426 -2.06 2.33 27.23
N ASP A 427 -2.47 3.58 27.42
CA ASP A 427 -3.60 3.94 28.27
C ASP A 427 -4.80 4.48 27.46
N THR A 428 -4.64 4.69 26.15
CA THR A 428 -5.68 5.21 25.27
C THR A 428 -6.25 4.10 24.38
N PRO A 429 -7.49 3.64 24.61
CA PRO A 429 -8.12 2.64 23.77
C PRO A 429 -8.53 3.24 22.42
N ILE A 430 -8.48 2.42 21.37
CA ILE A 430 -9.11 2.69 20.08
C ILE A 430 -9.96 1.48 19.68
N ASP A 431 -11.00 1.74 18.90
CA ASP A 431 -11.79 0.71 18.23
C ASP A 431 -11.10 0.21 16.97
N ARG A 432 -11.64 -0.85 16.36
CA ARG A 432 -11.19 -1.29 15.02
C ARG A 432 -11.34 -0.14 14.04
N TYR A 433 -10.28 0.10 13.28
CA TYR A 433 -10.28 1.13 12.26
C TYR A 433 -9.73 0.60 10.94
N ILE A 434 -10.57 0.58 9.93
CA ILE A 434 -10.19 0.28 8.54
C ILE A 434 -10.50 1.53 7.72
N LEU A 435 -9.48 2.07 7.09
CA LEU A 435 -9.68 3.26 6.26
C LEU A 435 -10.66 2.95 5.12
N PRO A 436 -11.58 3.87 4.78
CA PRO A 436 -12.60 3.63 3.75
C PRO A 436 -12.02 3.13 2.42
N HIS A 437 -10.91 3.72 1.96
CA HIS A 437 -10.26 3.31 0.71
C HIS A 437 -9.53 1.96 0.78
N MET A 438 -9.31 1.41 1.98
CA MET A 438 -8.73 0.08 2.20
C MET A 438 -9.79 -1.00 2.45
N ARG A 439 -11.07 -0.66 2.40
CA ARG A 439 -12.14 -1.65 2.45
C ARG A 439 -12.19 -2.46 1.15
N MET A 440 -12.70 -3.68 1.24
CA MET A 440 -12.82 -4.56 0.07
C MET A 440 -13.72 -3.95 -1.01
N SER A 441 -14.79 -3.28 -0.63
CA SER A 441 -15.67 -2.58 -1.58
C SER A 441 -14.93 -1.52 -2.42
N ALA A 442 -14.05 -0.75 -1.80
CA ALA A 442 -13.25 0.25 -2.50
C ALA A 442 -12.20 -0.39 -3.44
N LEU A 443 -11.60 -1.51 -3.02
CA LEU A 443 -10.69 -2.26 -3.88
C LEU A 443 -11.42 -2.88 -5.08
N ILE A 444 -12.59 -3.48 -4.88
CA ILE A 444 -13.44 -4.03 -5.95
C ILE A 444 -13.74 -2.95 -6.99
N GLU A 445 -14.09 -1.74 -6.57
CA GLU A 445 -14.36 -0.64 -7.50
C GLU A 445 -13.11 -0.22 -8.29
N ARG A 446 -11.95 -0.12 -7.65
CA ARG A 446 -10.68 0.17 -8.36
C ARG A 446 -10.29 -0.94 -9.32
N THR A 447 -10.49 -2.19 -8.91
CA THR A 447 -10.24 -3.37 -9.77
C THR A 447 -11.16 -3.36 -10.98
N ARG A 448 -12.46 -3.06 -10.79
CA ARG A 448 -13.41 -2.96 -11.90
C ARG A 448 -12.96 -1.88 -12.89
N ARG A 449 -12.61 -0.68 -12.41
CA ARG A 449 -12.08 0.39 -13.28
C ARG A 449 -10.82 -0.05 -14.01
N LEU A 450 -9.87 -0.68 -13.35
CA LEU A 450 -8.64 -1.17 -13.96
C LEU A 450 -8.94 -2.11 -15.13
N VAL A 451 -9.84 -3.08 -14.93
CA VAL A 451 -10.15 -4.11 -15.92
C VAL A 451 -11.02 -3.58 -17.06
N GLU A 452 -11.93 -2.63 -16.80
CA GLU A 452 -12.91 -2.14 -17.78
C GLU A 452 -12.48 -0.88 -18.52
N THR A 453 -11.39 -0.23 -18.09
CA THR A 453 -10.86 0.96 -18.78
C THR A 453 -10.23 0.58 -20.11
N ASP A 454 -10.55 1.36 -21.17
CA ASP A 454 -9.80 1.31 -22.42
C ASP A 454 -8.48 2.05 -22.26
N TRP A 455 -7.39 1.30 -22.14
CA TRP A 455 -6.05 1.84 -21.92
C TRP A 455 -5.32 2.29 -23.19
N ARG A 456 -5.92 2.14 -24.38
CA ARG A 456 -5.31 2.59 -25.66
C ARG A 456 -4.99 4.08 -25.69
N PRO A 457 -5.87 4.99 -25.23
CA PRO A 457 -5.56 6.42 -25.20
C PRO A 457 -4.33 6.74 -24.34
N GLU A 458 -4.18 6.06 -23.21
CA GLU A 458 -3.04 6.27 -22.31
C GLU A 458 -1.75 5.70 -22.91
N ALA A 459 -1.80 4.50 -23.46
CA ALA A 459 -0.67 3.91 -24.17
C ALA A 459 -0.18 4.80 -25.32
N ARG A 460 -1.10 5.41 -26.08
CA ARG A 460 -0.77 6.32 -27.19
C ARG A 460 0.06 7.53 -26.72
N LYS A 461 -0.20 8.06 -25.52
CA LYS A 461 0.58 9.18 -24.97
C LYS A 461 2.03 8.78 -24.67
N GLN A 462 2.26 7.50 -24.34
CA GLN A 462 3.56 7.00 -23.93
C GLN A 462 4.42 6.45 -25.08
N LEU A 463 3.86 6.22 -26.26
CA LEU A 463 4.58 5.68 -27.44
C LEU A 463 5.86 6.45 -27.81
N PRO A 464 5.91 7.80 -27.78
CA PRO A 464 7.13 8.53 -28.10
C PRO A 464 8.30 8.18 -27.17
N THR A 465 8.02 7.88 -25.91
CA THR A 465 9.04 7.53 -24.92
C THR A 465 9.65 6.14 -25.17
N ILE A 466 8.84 5.20 -25.69
CA ILE A 466 9.29 3.83 -25.99
C ILE A 466 10.16 3.81 -27.24
N ALA A 467 9.86 4.66 -28.25
CA ALA A 467 10.59 4.71 -29.52
C ALA A 467 12.07 5.15 -29.35
N HIS A 468 12.43 5.79 -28.24
CA HIS A 468 13.76 6.29 -27.98
C HIS A 468 14.62 5.37 -27.07
N GLY A 469 14.06 4.26 -26.56
CA GLY A 469 14.74 3.36 -25.62
C GLY A 469 14.94 3.99 -24.21
N PRO A 470 15.29 3.19 -23.22
CA PRO A 470 15.66 3.75 -21.92
C PRO A 470 16.98 4.54 -22.07
N SER A 471 16.94 5.83 -21.74
CA SER A 471 18.11 6.70 -21.61
C SER A 471 19.00 6.28 -20.45
#